data_a646bfd91633c8943e481e5fb43f7f77
#
_entry.id   a646bfd91633c8943e481e5fb43f7f77
#
_cell.length_a   1.000
_cell.length_b   1.000
_cell.length_c   1.000
_cell.angle_alpha   90.00
_cell.angle_beta   90.00
_cell.angle_gamma   90.00
#
_symmetry.space_group_name_H-M   'P 1'
#
loop_
_entity.id
_entity.type
_entity.pdbx_description
1 polymer ?
#
loop_
_entity_poly.entity_id
_entity_poly.type
_entity_poly.pdbx_seq_one_letter_code
_entity_poly.pdbx_strand_id
1 'polypeptide(L)'
;ENIAYIHRDCPVYKIDNIKTMTRIEIHGGAAPVYAFLQIVDSSKIIRPDELGLNTEAFRQIGLPEGSRVSLTLTPPAPSLASVRRKIAGNILSPKEYEDIVADISARRYSNMDIASFLVAAGSFITPNELLSLTEALRGDRIIDWGSEEIVADHHCLGEIPGNKADLIVTAIVAAYGLPMPKTVSRSLSGCTGAADTMEILAGTDLDVRSLKKQVLEKRGAIVNPEGLDI
;
A
#
# COMPACT_ATOMS: atom_id res chain seq x y z
N GLU A 1 -6.11 -8.88 1.21
CA GLU A 1 -5.31 -9.99 0.66
C GLU A 1 -6.06 -10.64 -0.50
N ASN A 2 -5.34 -10.91 -1.59
CA ASN A 2 -5.93 -11.57 -2.75
C ASN A 2 -6.09 -13.06 -2.47
N ILE A 3 -7.28 -13.59 -2.75
CA ILE A 3 -7.60 -15.02 -2.58
C ILE A 3 -8.14 -15.54 -3.90
N ALA A 4 -7.60 -16.67 -4.32
CA ALA A 4 -8.08 -17.44 -5.45
C ALA A 4 -8.63 -18.79 -4.98
N TYR A 5 -9.70 -19.25 -5.59
CA TYR A 5 -10.39 -20.48 -5.25
C TYR A 5 -10.31 -21.45 -6.41
N ILE A 6 -9.96 -22.69 -6.16
CA ILE A 6 -10.08 -23.80 -7.15
C ILE A 6 -10.83 -24.96 -6.54
N HIS A 7 -11.54 -25.69 -7.40
CA HIS A 7 -12.17 -26.93 -7.00
C HIS A 7 -11.13 -28.04 -6.79
N ARG A 8 -11.34 -28.91 -5.83
CA ARG A 8 -10.44 -30.05 -5.55
C ARG A 8 -10.22 -30.95 -6.78
N ASP A 9 -11.23 -31.07 -7.65
CA ASP A 9 -11.13 -31.85 -8.88
C ASP A 9 -10.55 -31.08 -10.06
N CYS A 10 -10.08 -29.85 -9.85
CA CYS A 10 -9.40 -29.09 -10.89
C CYS A 10 -8.16 -29.85 -11.40
N PRO A 11 -7.99 -29.99 -12.71
CA PRO A 11 -6.83 -30.70 -13.28
C PRO A 11 -5.49 -30.11 -12.86
N VAL A 12 -5.40 -28.78 -12.75
CA VAL A 12 -4.18 -28.05 -12.31
C VAL A 12 -3.80 -28.45 -10.90
N TYR A 13 -4.78 -28.58 -10.00
CA TYR A 13 -4.54 -29.01 -8.62
C TYR A 13 -3.96 -30.42 -8.52
N LYS A 14 -4.47 -31.34 -9.36
CA LYS A 14 -4.04 -32.75 -9.37
C LYS A 14 -2.64 -32.96 -9.94
N ILE A 15 -2.23 -32.13 -10.91
CA ILE A 15 -0.93 -32.28 -11.59
C ILE A 15 0.22 -31.77 -10.70
N ASP A 16 0.04 -30.62 -10.06
CA ASP A 16 1.13 -29.90 -9.41
C ASP A 16 1.25 -30.13 -7.89
N ASN A 17 0.42 -31.03 -7.32
CA ASN A 17 0.42 -31.31 -5.86
C ASN A 17 0.30 -30.01 -5.01
N ILE A 18 -0.46 -29.06 -5.51
CA ILE A 18 -0.63 -27.73 -4.92
C ILE A 18 -1.32 -27.86 -3.55
N LYS A 19 -0.77 -27.22 -2.54
CA LYS A 19 -1.36 -27.19 -1.20
C LYS A 19 -2.25 -25.96 -1.03
N THR A 20 -3.24 -26.07 -0.14
CA THR A 20 -3.98 -24.90 0.36
C THR A 20 -2.98 -23.84 0.89
N MET A 21 -3.27 -22.56 0.67
CA MET A 21 -2.42 -21.43 1.02
C MET A 21 -1.11 -21.35 0.21
N THR A 22 -0.98 -22.12 -0.86
CA THR A 22 0.10 -21.92 -1.82
C THR A 22 -0.12 -20.61 -2.56
N ARG A 23 0.96 -19.89 -2.79
CA ARG A 23 0.92 -18.65 -3.55
C ARG A 23 0.97 -18.95 -5.04
N ILE A 24 0.07 -18.31 -5.77
CA ILE A 24 -0.02 -18.43 -7.23
C ILE A 24 0.07 -17.07 -7.88
N GLU A 25 0.53 -17.07 -9.10
CA GLU A 25 0.54 -15.93 -10.00
C GLU A 25 -0.46 -16.21 -11.12
N ILE A 26 -1.41 -15.28 -11.32
CA ILE A 26 -2.50 -15.39 -12.28
C ILE A 26 -2.20 -14.46 -13.43
N HIS A 27 -2.09 -15.03 -14.62
CA HIS A 27 -1.80 -14.30 -15.86
C HIS A 27 -3.04 -14.27 -16.77
N GLY A 28 -3.21 -13.16 -17.48
CA GLY A 28 -4.30 -12.95 -18.44
C GLY A 28 -4.69 -11.48 -18.59
N GLY A 29 -4.45 -10.67 -17.54
CA GLY A 29 -4.64 -9.23 -17.55
C GLY A 29 -3.41 -8.46 -18.03
N ALA A 30 -3.43 -7.14 -17.84
CA ALA A 30 -2.31 -6.24 -18.19
C ALA A 30 -1.06 -6.50 -17.33
N ALA A 31 -1.25 -6.94 -16.08
CA ALA A 31 -0.19 -7.33 -15.17
C ALA A 31 -0.60 -8.62 -14.44
N PRO A 32 0.37 -9.43 -13.98
CA PRO A 32 0.08 -10.62 -13.20
C PRO A 32 -0.49 -10.24 -11.82
N VAL A 33 -1.42 -11.06 -11.32
CA VAL A 33 -2.02 -10.89 -10.00
C VAL A 33 -1.57 -12.03 -9.08
N TYR A 34 -1.00 -11.68 -7.94
CA TYR A 34 -0.60 -12.64 -6.91
C TYR A 34 -1.76 -12.90 -5.95
N ALA A 35 -2.04 -14.18 -5.69
CA ALA A 35 -3.12 -14.59 -4.78
C ALA A 35 -2.73 -15.84 -3.98
N PHE A 36 -3.39 -16.03 -2.83
CA PHE A 36 -3.31 -17.27 -2.07
C PHE A 36 -4.41 -18.22 -2.53
N LEU A 37 -4.01 -19.45 -2.81
CA LEU A 37 -4.91 -20.46 -3.30
C LEU A 37 -5.68 -21.13 -2.16
N GLN A 38 -6.99 -21.14 -2.25
CA GLN A 38 -7.88 -21.93 -1.40
C GLN A 38 -8.57 -23.02 -2.20
N ILE A 39 -8.67 -24.20 -1.60
CA ILE A 39 -9.28 -25.37 -2.21
C ILE A 39 -10.72 -25.48 -1.71
N VAL A 40 -11.64 -25.64 -2.64
CA VAL A 40 -13.07 -25.78 -2.38
C VAL A 40 -13.56 -27.15 -2.85
N ASP A 41 -14.40 -27.78 -2.03
CA ASP A 41 -14.95 -29.12 -2.32
C ASP A 41 -16.36 -29.08 -2.93
N SER A 42 -16.95 -27.90 -3.09
CA SER A 42 -18.33 -27.74 -3.52
C SER A 42 -18.42 -27.12 -4.91
N SER A 43 -18.91 -27.90 -5.86
CA SER A 43 -19.21 -27.42 -7.23
C SER A 43 -20.35 -26.38 -7.29
N LYS A 44 -21.04 -26.13 -6.16
CA LYS A 44 -21.98 -25.00 -6.05
C LYS A 44 -21.28 -23.65 -5.93
N ILE A 45 -20.03 -23.63 -5.48
CA ILE A 45 -19.22 -22.41 -5.31
C ILE A 45 -18.38 -22.18 -6.56
N ILE A 46 -17.71 -23.22 -7.04
CA ILE A 46 -16.83 -23.13 -8.22
C ILE A 46 -16.76 -24.49 -8.93
N ARG A 47 -16.78 -24.49 -10.24
CA ARG A 47 -16.64 -25.71 -11.05
C ARG A 47 -15.18 -26.14 -11.16
N PRO A 48 -14.90 -27.42 -11.52
CA PRO A 48 -13.54 -27.92 -11.66
C PRO A 48 -12.69 -27.23 -12.74
N ASP A 49 -13.33 -26.59 -13.71
CA ASP A 49 -12.71 -25.87 -14.82
C ASP A 49 -12.65 -24.35 -14.63
N GLU A 50 -12.99 -23.86 -13.43
CA GLU A 50 -13.06 -22.44 -13.10
C GLU A 50 -12.03 -22.05 -12.05
N LEU A 51 -11.60 -20.79 -12.11
CA LEU A 51 -10.87 -20.08 -11.07
C LEU A 51 -11.77 -19.01 -10.47
N GLY A 52 -12.06 -19.11 -9.18
CA GLY A 52 -12.74 -18.05 -8.43
C GLY A 52 -11.74 -17.06 -7.87
N LEU A 53 -12.11 -15.80 -7.85
CA LEU A 53 -11.31 -14.73 -7.25
C LEU A 53 -12.17 -13.94 -6.25
N ASN A 54 -11.55 -13.50 -5.14
CA ASN A 54 -12.22 -12.52 -4.31
C ASN A 54 -12.32 -11.16 -5.05
N THR A 55 -13.18 -10.28 -4.58
CA THR A 55 -13.48 -8.99 -5.22
C THR A 55 -12.22 -8.16 -5.51
N GLU A 56 -11.26 -8.19 -4.60
CA GLU A 56 -10.01 -7.45 -4.72
C GLU A 56 -9.13 -7.98 -5.86
N ALA A 57 -8.90 -9.30 -5.89
CA ALA A 57 -8.13 -9.95 -6.95
C ALA A 57 -8.82 -9.82 -8.32
N PHE A 58 -10.15 -9.91 -8.34
CA PHE A 58 -10.93 -9.76 -9.57
C PHE A 58 -10.82 -8.35 -10.17
N ARG A 59 -10.87 -7.31 -9.32
CA ARG A 59 -10.64 -5.93 -9.77
C ARG A 59 -9.24 -5.71 -10.32
N GLN A 60 -8.23 -6.30 -9.66
CA GLN A 60 -6.83 -6.12 -10.06
C GLN A 60 -6.52 -6.76 -11.41
N ILE A 61 -7.08 -7.94 -11.70
CA ILE A 61 -6.81 -8.61 -12.98
C ILE A 61 -7.41 -7.85 -14.16
N GLY A 62 -8.49 -7.08 -13.93
CA GLY A 62 -9.11 -6.22 -14.91
C GLY A 62 -9.75 -6.95 -16.11
N LEU A 63 -10.08 -8.23 -15.95
CA LEU A 63 -10.69 -9.06 -17.00
C LEU A 63 -12.19 -9.24 -16.76
N PRO A 64 -12.99 -9.40 -17.84
CA PRO A 64 -14.38 -9.82 -17.74
C PRO A 64 -14.50 -11.22 -17.14
N GLU A 65 -15.62 -11.49 -16.45
CA GLU A 65 -15.96 -12.83 -15.99
C GLU A 65 -15.99 -13.82 -17.17
N GLY A 66 -15.50 -15.05 -16.93
CA GLY A 66 -15.39 -16.09 -17.95
C GLY A 66 -14.16 -15.98 -18.85
N SER A 67 -13.27 -15.01 -18.62
CA SER A 67 -11.99 -14.91 -19.33
C SER A 67 -11.06 -16.06 -18.99
N ARG A 68 -10.27 -16.49 -19.98
CA ARG A 68 -9.24 -17.51 -19.76
C ARG A 68 -8.02 -16.90 -19.08
N VAL A 69 -7.54 -17.58 -18.05
CA VAL A 69 -6.32 -17.21 -17.31
C VAL A 69 -5.39 -18.41 -17.21
N SER A 70 -4.10 -18.16 -17.03
CA SER A 70 -3.13 -19.20 -16.70
C SER A 70 -2.58 -18.97 -15.29
N LEU A 71 -2.20 -20.08 -14.64
CA LEU A 71 -1.73 -20.09 -13.27
C LEU A 71 -0.30 -20.61 -13.24
N THR A 72 0.54 -19.97 -12.46
CA THR A 72 1.88 -20.48 -12.12
C THR A 72 2.09 -20.44 -10.61
N LEU A 73 2.86 -21.39 -10.10
CA LEU A 73 3.30 -21.36 -8.70
C LEU A 73 4.32 -20.25 -8.53
N THR A 74 4.11 -19.41 -7.54
CA THR A 74 5.04 -18.32 -7.24
C THR A 74 5.98 -18.74 -6.13
N PRO A 75 7.30 -18.67 -6.33
CA PRO A 75 8.23 -18.85 -5.24
C PRO A 75 8.05 -17.73 -4.20
N PRO A 76 8.42 -17.99 -2.93
CA PRO A 76 8.43 -16.93 -1.93
C PRO A 76 9.22 -15.72 -2.41
N ALA A 77 8.78 -14.51 -2.03
CA ALA A 77 9.48 -13.29 -2.38
C ALA A 77 10.95 -13.35 -1.89
N PRO A 78 11.93 -13.05 -2.75
CA PRO A 78 13.36 -13.16 -2.39
C PRO A 78 13.72 -12.34 -1.15
N SER A 79 13.11 -11.17 -0.97
CA SER A 79 13.33 -10.27 0.16
C SER A 79 12.83 -10.82 1.52
N LEU A 80 12.04 -11.90 1.55
CA LEU A 80 11.67 -12.59 2.80
C LEU A 80 12.87 -13.13 3.57
N ALA A 81 13.99 -13.40 2.90
CA ALA A 81 15.24 -13.75 3.57
C ALA A 81 15.73 -12.59 4.45
N SER A 82 15.65 -11.35 3.96
CA SER A 82 16.02 -10.15 4.71
C SER A 82 15.06 -9.88 5.88
N VAL A 83 13.76 -10.15 5.70
CA VAL A 83 12.80 -10.09 6.81
C VAL A 83 13.17 -11.06 7.93
N ARG A 84 13.52 -12.30 7.59
CA ARG A 84 13.99 -13.29 8.59
C ARG A 84 15.25 -12.86 9.30
N ARG A 85 16.20 -12.23 8.58
CA ARG A 85 17.40 -11.63 9.17
C ARG A 85 17.03 -10.50 10.15
N LYS A 86 16.06 -9.64 9.79
CA LYS A 86 15.57 -8.58 10.67
C LYS A 86 14.92 -9.11 11.93
N ILE A 87 14.10 -10.15 11.83
CA ILE A 87 13.51 -10.87 12.97
C ILE A 87 14.59 -11.41 13.91
N ALA A 88 15.72 -11.86 13.36
CA ALA A 88 16.89 -12.31 14.14
C ALA A 88 17.75 -11.15 14.71
N GLY A 89 17.29 -9.89 14.58
CA GLY A 89 17.98 -8.71 15.12
C GLY A 89 19.14 -8.18 14.25
N ASN A 90 19.28 -8.66 13.02
CA ASN A 90 20.34 -8.18 12.13
C ASN A 90 20.01 -6.79 11.55
N ILE A 91 21.06 -6.02 11.28
CA ILE A 91 20.97 -4.76 10.54
C ILE A 91 20.83 -5.09 9.05
N LEU A 92 19.88 -4.41 8.38
CA LEU A 92 19.67 -4.53 6.94
C LEU A 92 20.32 -3.36 6.20
N SER A 93 20.76 -3.63 4.98
CA SER A 93 21.28 -2.62 4.06
C SER A 93 20.14 -1.82 3.39
N PRO A 94 20.43 -0.63 2.83
CA PRO A 94 19.44 0.15 2.05
C PRO A 94 18.79 -0.67 0.94
N LYS A 95 19.58 -1.47 0.21
CA LYS A 95 19.06 -2.33 -0.86
C LYS A 95 18.05 -3.37 -0.38
N GLU A 96 18.27 -3.94 0.80
CA GLU A 96 17.32 -4.90 1.37
C GLU A 96 16.00 -4.23 1.74
N TYR A 97 15.99 -2.98 2.19
CA TYR A 97 14.77 -2.21 2.41
C TYR A 97 14.04 -1.88 1.10
N GLU A 98 14.78 -1.48 0.04
CA GLU A 98 14.19 -1.30 -1.29
C GLU A 98 13.51 -2.57 -1.80
N ASP A 99 14.18 -3.72 -1.69
CA ASP A 99 13.64 -5.00 -2.15
C ASP A 99 12.41 -5.43 -1.33
N ILE A 100 12.40 -5.20 -0.02
CA ILE A 100 11.26 -5.47 0.85
C ILE A 100 10.07 -4.58 0.45
N VAL A 101 10.29 -3.28 0.30
CA VAL A 101 9.24 -2.33 -0.08
C VAL A 101 8.71 -2.64 -1.48
N ALA A 102 9.58 -2.97 -2.43
CA ALA A 102 9.17 -3.36 -3.77
C ALA A 102 8.31 -4.62 -3.77
N ASP A 103 8.68 -5.66 -3.01
CA ASP A 103 7.91 -6.90 -2.91
C ASP A 103 6.57 -6.71 -2.16
N ILE A 104 6.51 -5.81 -1.17
CA ILE A 104 5.25 -5.42 -0.50
C ILE A 104 4.34 -4.67 -1.49
N SER A 105 4.87 -3.69 -2.21
CA SER A 105 4.14 -2.90 -3.21
C SER A 105 3.62 -3.77 -4.35
N ALA A 106 4.42 -4.76 -4.78
CA ALA A 106 4.01 -5.77 -5.75
C ALA A 106 3.04 -6.84 -5.16
N ARG A 107 2.62 -6.68 -3.89
CA ARG A 107 1.73 -7.59 -3.18
C ARG A 107 2.24 -9.04 -3.13
N ARG A 108 3.56 -9.18 -3.08
CA ARG A 108 4.22 -10.49 -2.97
C ARG A 108 4.26 -11.02 -1.53
N TYR A 109 3.98 -10.21 -0.54
CA TYR A 109 3.95 -10.59 0.87
C TYR A 109 2.54 -10.99 1.30
N SER A 110 2.45 -11.95 2.22
CA SER A 110 1.23 -12.19 2.99
C SER A 110 1.08 -11.12 4.08
N ASN A 111 -0.13 -10.98 4.61
CA ASN A 111 -0.35 -10.12 5.78
C ASN A 111 0.51 -10.56 6.97
N MET A 112 0.80 -11.86 7.10
CA MET A 112 1.67 -12.40 8.14
C MET A 112 3.13 -11.98 7.92
N ASP A 113 3.62 -12.01 6.68
CA ASP A 113 4.98 -11.55 6.34
C ASP A 113 5.13 -10.06 6.63
N ILE A 114 4.13 -9.25 6.25
CA ILE A 114 4.11 -7.80 6.53
C ILE A 114 4.09 -7.55 8.03
N ALA A 115 3.22 -8.21 8.78
CA ALA A 115 3.16 -8.07 10.23
C ALA A 115 4.49 -8.47 10.90
N SER A 116 5.09 -9.56 10.45
CA SER A 116 6.40 -10.01 10.96
C SER A 116 7.51 -8.99 10.70
N PHE A 117 7.53 -8.39 9.50
CA PHE A 117 8.46 -7.31 9.18
C PHE A 117 8.24 -6.07 10.05
N LEU A 118 7.00 -5.61 10.20
CA LEU A 118 6.66 -4.42 10.99
C LEU A 118 7.02 -4.59 12.46
N VAL A 119 6.73 -5.76 13.06
CA VAL A 119 7.09 -6.04 14.44
C VAL A 119 8.62 -6.07 14.62
N ALA A 120 9.35 -6.72 13.71
CA ALA A 120 10.81 -6.78 13.78
C ALA A 120 11.45 -5.40 13.57
N ALA A 121 10.96 -4.64 12.59
CA ALA A 121 11.42 -3.27 12.35
C ALA A 121 11.14 -2.39 13.58
N GLY A 122 9.93 -2.38 14.10
CA GLY A 122 9.57 -1.59 15.28
C GLY A 122 10.38 -1.91 16.54
N SER A 123 10.86 -3.17 16.66
CA SER A 123 11.65 -3.59 17.82
C SER A 123 13.16 -3.32 17.69
N PHE A 124 13.71 -3.36 16.47
CA PHE A 124 15.17 -3.42 16.26
C PHE A 124 15.69 -2.45 15.20
N ILE A 125 14.89 -1.48 14.74
CA ILE A 125 15.34 -0.54 13.72
C ILE A 125 16.37 0.44 14.28
N THR A 126 17.47 0.63 13.58
CA THR A 126 18.47 1.67 13.88
C THR A 126 18.11 2.98 13.16
N PRO A 127 18.66 4.14 13.57
CA PRO A 127 18.41 5.41 12.87
C PRO A 127 18.78 5.36 11.37
N ASN A 128 19.87 4.69 11.02
CA ASN A 128 20.28 4.55 9.62
C ASN A 128 19.32 3.65 8.82
N GLU A 129 18.82 2.59 9.41
CA GLU A 129 17.80 1.74 8.79
C GLU A 129 16.47 2.46 8.64
N LEU A 130 16.08 3.30 9.61
CA LEU A 130 14.88 4.12 9.50
C LEU A 130 14.97 5.08 8.30
N LEU A 131 16.13 5.70 8.10
CA LEU A 131 16.39 6.53 6.92
C LEU A 131 16.26 5.69 5.64
N SER A 132 16.89 4.54 5.57
CA SER A 132 16.82 3.64 4.39
C SER A 132 15.40 3.18 4.09
N LEU A 133 14.61 2.83 5.11
CA LEU A 133 13.20 2.47 4.94
C LEU A 133 12.38 3.65 4.45
N THR A 134 12.62 4.85 4.99
CA THR A 134 11.93 6.08 4.56
C THR A 134 12.24 6.40 3.10
N GLU A 135 13.50 6.27 2.68
CA GLU A 135 13.91 6.48 1.29
C GLU A 135 13.29 5.44 0.35
N ALA A 136 13.27 4.17 0.76
CA ALA A 136 12.63 3.11 -0.01
C ALA A 136 11.11 3.34 -0.18
N LEU A 137 10.42 3.77 0.89
CA LEU A 137 8.99 4.10 0.86
C LEU A 137 8.69 5.32 0.00
N ARG A 138 9.54 6.34 0.05
CA ARG A 138 9.41 7.53 -0.78
C ARG A 138 9.54 7.18 -2.28
N GLY A 139 10.50 6.34 -2.64
CA GLY A 139 10.81 6.05 -4.05
C GLY A 139 11.05 7.33 -4.87
N ASP A 140 10.56 7.35 -6.08
CA ASP A 140 10.64 8.52 -7.00
C ASP A 140 9.42 9.44 -6.92
N ARG A 141 8.53 9.22 -5.95
CA ARG A 141 7.28 9.97 -5.78
C ARG A 141 7.51 11.29 -5.08
N ILE A 142 7.96 12.27 -5.84
CA ILE A 142 8.23 13.63 -5.36
C ILE A 142 7.34 14.61 -6.13
N ILE A 143 6.65 15.48 -5.40
CA ILE A 143 5.92 16.58 -6.00
C ILE A 143 6.87 17.76 -6.16
N ASP A 144 7.20 18.08 -7.42
CA ASP A 144 7.96 19.28 -7.75
C ASP A 144 7.06 20.53 -7.66
N TRP A 145 7.45 21.51 -6.86
CA TRP A 145 6.73 22.77 -6.65
C TRP A 145 7.21 23.91 -7.55
N GLY A 146 8.06 23.61 -8.53
CA GLY A 146 8.55 24.58 -9.50
C GLY A 146 9.47 25.63 -8.92
N SER A 147 9.10 26.91 -9.03
CA SER A 147 9.95 28.04 -8.57
C SER A 147 9.80 28.38 -7.09
N GLU A 148 9.02 27.66 -6.33
CA GLU A 148 8.87 27.91 -4.89
C GLU A 148 10.12 27.44 -4.14
N GLU A 149 10.86 28.38 -3.55
CA GLU A 149 12.10 28.06 -2.82
C GLU A 149 11.84 27.40 -1.48
N ILE A 150 10.71 27.71 -0.84
CA ILE A 150 10.32 27.20 0.47
C ILE A 150 8.89 26.70 0.39
N VAL A 151 8.71 25.43 0.73
CA VAL A 151 7.40 24.81 0.93
C VAL A 151 7.34 24.32 2.38
N ALA A 152 6.34 24.81 3.12
CA ALA A 152 6.18 24.46 4.52
C ALA A 152 5.42 23.14 4.68
N ASP A 153 5.76 22.39 5.70
CA ASP A 153 5.02 21.22 6.16
C ASP A 153 4.93 21.20 7.68
N HIS A 154 3.96 20.48 8.20
CA HIS A 154 3.74 20.29 9.62
C HIS A 154 3.24 18.88 9.88
N HIS A 155 3.85 18.18 10.81
CA HIS A 155 3.42 16.86 11.25
C HIS A 155 3.11 16.84 12.74
N CYS A 156 1.95 16.28 13.10
CA CYS A 156 1.66 15.93 14.47
C CYS A 156 2.49 14.68 14.85
N LEU A 157 2.94 14.64 16.11
CA LEU A 157 3.49 13.40 16.67
C LEU A 157 2.32 12.45 16.91
N GLY A 158 2.02 11.60 15.93
CA GLY A 158 1.00 10.55 15.91
C GLY A 158 0.10 10.47 17.14
N GLU A 159 -1.08 10.02 17.12
CA GLU A 159 -2.00 9.74 18.24
C GLU A 159 -2.11 10.79 19.39
N ILE A 160 -1.24 11.81 19.44
CA ILE A 160 -1.35 12.88 20.43
C ILE A 160 -2.54 13.77 20.06
N PRO A 161 -3.48 14.03 20.98
CA PRO A 161 -4.59 14.95 20.74
C PRO A 161 -4.10 16.31 20.26
N GLY A 162 -4.65 16.82 19.17
CA GLY A 162 -4.24 18.10 18.57
C GLY A 162 -4.19 18.08 17.04
N ASN A 163 -4.64 16.98 16.40
CA ASN A 163 -4.69 16.86 14.94
C ASN A 163 -5.47 17.99 14.23
N LYS A 164 -6.41 18.66 14.94
CA LYS A 164 -7.11 19.84 14.43
C LYS A 164 -6.18 21.06 14.30
N ALA A 165 -5.01 21.04 14.91
CA ALA A 165 -4.00 22.08 14.74
C ALA A 165 -3.53 22.15 13.27
N ASP A 166 -3.54 21.05 12.54
CA ASP A 166 -3.17 21.02 11.12
C ASP A 166 -4.03 21.99 10.28
N LEU A 167 -5.33 22.07 10.55
CA LEU A 167 -6.23 22.98 9.84
C LEU A 167 -5.88 24.44 10.13
N ILE A 168 -5.63 24.76 11.40
CA ILE A 168 -5.34 26.12 11.85
C ILE A 168 -3.94 26.54 11.35
N VAL A 169 -2.94 25.70 11.52
CA VAL A 169 -1.56 26.00 11.13
C VAL A 169 -1.46 26.16 9.62
N THR A 170 -2.09 25.27 8.83
CA THR A 170 -2.10 25.39 7.37
C THR A 170 -2.73 26.71 6.92
N ALA A 171 -3.85 27.12 7.52
CA ALA A 171 -4.49 28.38 7.20
C ALA A 171 -3.63 29.60 7.55
N ILE A 172 -2.97 29.59 8.70
CA ILE A 172 -2.09 30.70 9.16
C ILE A 172 -0.87 30.81 8.24
N VAL A 173 -0.19 29.68 7.94
CA VAL A 173 1.00 29.67 7.09
C VAL A 173 0.66 30.08 5.66
N ALA A 174 -0.44 29.61 5.12
CA ALA A 174 -0.95 30.02 3.81
C ALA A 174 -1.27 31.52 3.77
N ALA A 175 -1.91 32.06 4.82
CA ALA A 175 -2.21 33.48 4.92
C ALA A 175 -0.94 34.34 5.03
N TYR A 176 0.14 33.81 5.59
CA TYR A 176 1.46 34.45 5.62
C TYR A 176 2.13 34.47 4.23
N GLY A 177 1.65 33.66 3.29
CA GLY A 177 2.12 33.61 1.90
C GLY A 177 3.05 32.44 1.57
N LEU A 178 3.33 31.55 2.53
CA LEU A 178 4.13 30.34 2.27
C LEU A 178 3.26 29.21 1.75
N PRO A 179 3.68 28.51 0.69
CA PRO A 179 3.01 27.31 0.23
C PRO A 179 3.03 26.22 1.30
N MET A 180 1.86 25.67 1.63
CA MET A 180 1.72 24.59 2.61
C MET A 180 0.75 23.49 2.10
N PRO A 181 1.24 22.52 1.34
CA PRO A 181 0.48 21.34 0.92
C PRO A 181 0.44 20.31 2.06
N LYS A 182 -0.50 20.45 2.98
CA LYS A 182 -0.61 19.54 4.13
C LYS A 182 -1.26 18.21 3.74
N THR A 183 -0.52 17.11 3.84
CA THR A 183 -1.09 15.78 3.77
C THR A 183 -1.65 15.34 5.12
N VAL A 184 -2.83 14.77 5.11
CA VAL A 184 -3.53 14.28 6.31
C VAL A 184 -4.16 12.93 6.05
N SER A 185 -4.21 12.07 7.06
CA SER A 185 -4.89 10.78 6.98
C SER A 185 -6.23 10.78 7.69
N ARG A 186 -7.08 9.83 7.32
CA ARG A 186 -8.23 9.43 8.13
C ARG A 186 -7.76 8.75 9.40
N SER A 187 -8.59 8.74 10.43
CA SER A 187 -8.24 8.10 11.70
C SER A 187 -8.03 6.60 11.54
N LEU A 188 -6.92 6.09 12.06
CA LEU A 188 -6.65 4.66 12.14
C LEU A 188 -7.01 4.07 13.52
N SER A 189 -6.93 4.86 14.57
CA SER A 189 -7.11 4.40 15.96
C SER A 189 -7.91 5.35 16.83
N GLY A 190 -8.09 6.59 16.43
CA GLY A 190 -8.85 7.62 17.14
C GLY A 190 -10.29 7.78 16.64
N CYS A 191 -11.05 8.69 17.26
CA CYS A 191 -12.42 8.97 16.84
C CYS A 191 -12.49 9.70 15.49
N THR A 192 -11.52 10.57 15.18
CA THR A 192 -11.46 11.39 13.96
C THR A 192 -10.02 11.78 13.64
N GLY A 193 -9.63 11.61 12.38
CA GLY A 193 -8.41 12.15 11.82
C GLY A 193 -8.56 13.59 11.31
N ALA A 194 -7.48 14.20 10.88
CA ALA A 194 -7.52 15.55 10.31
C ALA A 194 -8.26 15.57 8.97
N ALA A 195 -8.15 14.51 8.15
CA ALA A 195 -8.92 14.35 6.93
C ALA A 195 -10.44 14.29 7.22
N ASP A 196 -10.86 13.44 8.17
CA ASP A 196 -12.27 13.31 8.55
C ASP A 196 -12.87 14.65 9.02
N THR A 197 -12.07 15.46 9.74
CA THR A 197 -12.51 16.79 10.21
C THR A 197 -12.60 17.77 9.05
N MET A 198 -11.63 17.75 8.12
CA MET A 198 -11.62 18.64 6.97
C MET A 198 -12.73 18.35 5.99
N GLU A 199 -13.11 17.10 5.79
CA GLU A 199 -14.18 16.66 4.87
C GLU A 199 -15.55 17.26 5.20
N ILE A 200 -15.74 17.69 6.46
CA ILE A 200 -16.96 18.44 6.86
C ILE A 200 -16.97 19.84 6.23
N LEU A 201 -15.80 20.41 5.97
CA LEU A 201 -15.64 21.78 5.46
C LEU A 201 -15.40 21.81 3.94
N ALA A 202 -14.60 20.87 3.43
CA ALA A 202 -14.24 20.79 2.02
C ALA A 202 -13.71 19.37 1.69
N GLY A 203 -13.75 18.99 0.40
CA GLY A 203 -13.20 17.73 -0.06
C GLY A 203 -11.68 17.69 0.11
N THR A 204 -11.15 16.54 0.55
CA THR A 204 -9.71 16.28 0.73
C THR A 204 -9.12 15.40 -0.36
N ASP A 205 -9.95 14.81 -1.21
CA ASP A 205 -9.51 13.91 -2.29
C ASP A 205 -9.13 14.74 -3.52
N LEU A 206 -7.88 15.18 -3.56
CA LEU A 206 -7.30 15.95 -4.67
C LEU A 206 -6.29 15.09 -5.41
N ASP A 207 -6.27 15.17 -6.73
CA ASP A 207 -5.16 14.68 -7.53
C ASP A 207 -3.97 15.66 -7.47
N VAL A 208 -2.77 15.22 -7.89
CA VAL A 208 -1.53 16.02 -7.85
C VAL A 208 -1.69 17.34 -8.61
N ARG A 209 -2.42 17.35 -9.73
CA ARG A 209 -2.63 18.55 -10.56
C ARG A 209 -3.49 19.58 -9.83
N SER A 210 -4.60 19.12 -9.25
CA SER A 210 -5.54 19.96 -8.47
C SER A 210 -4.87 20.49 -7.21
N LEU A 211 -4.08 19.65 -6.52
CA LEU A 211 -3.28 20.04 -5.36
C LEU A 211 -2.30 21.16 -5.73
N LYS A 212 -1.48 20.95 -6.77
CA LYS A 212 -0.54 21.99 -7.23
C LYS A 212 -1.23 23.31 -7.54
N LYS A 213 -2.33 23.26 -8.31
CA LYS A 213 -3.10 24.46 -8.64
C LYS A 213 -3.57 25.18 -7.39
N GLN A 214 -4.17 24.45 -6.45
CA GLN A 214 -4.72 25.05 -5.22
C GLN A 214 -3.61 25.64 -4.36
N VAL A 215 -2.48 24.95 -4.18
CA VAL A 215 -1.36 25.47 -3.36
C VAL A 215 -0.73 26.71 -4.00
N LEU A 216 -0.53 26.72 -5.31
CA LEU A 216 0.02 27.88 -6.00
C LEU A 216 -0.93 29.10 -5.98
N GLU A 217 -2.24 28.89 -6.07
CA GLU A 217 -3.24 29.97 -6.08
C GLU A 217 -3.60 30.44 -4.66
N LYS A 218 -3.73 29.52 -3.69
CA LYS A 218 -4.26 29.78 -2.34
C LYS A 218 -3.21 29.65 -1.24
N ARG A 219 -1.98 29.27 -1.60
CA ARG A 219 -0.87 29.00 -0.69
C ARG A 219 -1.09 27.86 0.29
N GLY A 220 -2.24 27.21 0.33
CA GLY A 220 -2.53 26.09 1.22
C GLY A 220 -3.51 25.11 0.63
N ALA A 221 -3.34 23.85 1.01
CA ALA A 221 -4.28 22.78 0.78
C ALA A 221 -4.15 21.72 1.88
N ILE A 222 -5.25 21.04 2.17
CA ILE A 222 -5.29 19.86 3.03
C ILE A 222 -5.78 18.72 2.16
N VAL A 223 -4.97 17.67 2.04
CA VAL A 223 -5.21 16.58 1.09
C VAL A 223 -5.00 15.22 1.73
N ASN A 224 -5.89 14.28 1.41
CA ASN A 224 -5.71 12.87 1.70
C ASN A 224 -4.73 12.28 0.67
N PRO A 225 -3.59 11.67 1.09
CA PRO A 225 -2.59 11.13 0.17
C PRO A 225 -3.10 9.98 -0.70
N GLU A 226 -4.20 9.31 -0.34
CA GLU A 226 -4.80 8.24 -1.17
C GLU A 226 -5.16 8.70 -2.59
N GLY A 227 -5.53 9.98 -2.77
CA GLY A 227 -5.83 10.57 -4.08
C GLY A 227 -4.59 10.97 -4.89
N LEU A 228 -3.42 10.97 -4.27
CA LEU A 228 -2.18 11.44 -4.89
C LEU A 228 -1.35 10.33 -5.55
N ASP A 229 -1.74 9.07 -5.39
CA ASP A 229 -0.93 7.89 -5.82
C ASP A 229 0.50 7.90 -5.25
N ILE A 230 0.68 8.42 -4.02
CA ILE A 230 1.95 8.52 -3.29
C ILE A 230 1.98 7.65 -2.05
#